data_739b6d2a50594320bc531f8f82b57bde
#
_entry.id   739b6d2a50594320bc531f8f82b57bde
#
_cell.length_a   1.000
_cell.length_b   1.000
_cell.length_c   1.000
_cell.angle_alpha   90.00
_cell.angle_beta   90.00
_cell.angle_gamma   90.00
#
_symmetry.space_group_name_H-M   'P 1'
#
loop_
_entity.id
_entity.type
_entity.pdbx_description
1 polymer ?
#
loop_
_entity_poly.entity_id
_entity_poly.type
_entity_poly.pdbx_seq_one_letter_code
_entity_poly.pdbx_strand_id
1 'polypeptide(L)'
;MARLAGVSRATVSYVLNNAASVRISEPTRLKVRQAAEDLGYVPHAAARSLRAGHTRIVLLAGWHAPVGPPYGSFLGELQAALHRMDYTVVQYGRPGLGGDEAARAWAELRPVAVISVGGVVLSAHNVETLKRAGARAVVTVGPTRVPGAHALVLDQAEVGARAAAHLLRRGRRRIGVVVPVEGGLEPFSGPRLEGARRAVRAAGAAGAVALPMARTEESAAALAAGWRSGGLDAVFAYNDEYALLLVAALHDAGLRVPADVAVIGADDLLLGRLLRPRLSTVRFALPAGERLAELVDRAVREPAESAGRYGPAAAEAVRREST
;
A
#
# COMPACT_ATOMS: atom_id res chain seq x y z
N MET A 1 -8.62 42.21 9.19
CA MET A 1 -9.70 41.25 9.42
C MET A 1 -10.63 41.69 10.56
N ALA A 2 -10.23 41.74 11.86
CA ALA A 2 -11.11 42.09 12.97
C ALA A 2 -11.82 43.45 12.77
N ARG A 3 -11.09 44.49 12.31
CA ARG A 3 -11.68 45.78 11.93
C ARG A 3 -12.62 45.68 10.74
N LEU A 4 -12.29 44.91 9.72
CA LEU A 4 -13.10 44.76 8.50
C LEU A 4 -14.41 44.01 8.80
N ALA A 5 -14.37 42.99 9.64
CA ALA A 5 -15.54 42.23 10.07
C ALA A 5 -16.34 42.87 11.21
N GLY A 6 -15.86 43.98 11.83
CA GLY A 6 -16.50 44.66 12.95
C GLY A 6 -16.57 43.83 14.24
N VAL A 7 -15.61 42.96 14.51
CA VAL A 7 -15.60 42.06 15.66
C VAL A 7 -14.24 42.05 16.38
N SER A 8 -14.19 41.42 17.57
CA SER A 8 -12.93 41.27 18.32
C SER A 8 -11.95 40.29 17.64
N ARG A 9 -10.64 40.43 17.93
CA ARG A 9 -9.64 39.47 17.50
C ARG A 9 -9.92 38.04 18.00
N ALA A 10 -10.48 37.90 19.18
CA ALA A 10 -10.93 36.65 19.77
C ALA A 10 -12.03 36.00 18.92
N THR A 11 -13.07 36.83 18.55
CA THR A 11 -14.16 36.35 17.68
C THR A 11 -13.64 35.86 16.32
N VAL A 12 -12.74 36.61 15.69
CA VAL A 12 -12.07 36.15 14.44
C VAL A 12 -11.38 34.81 14.65
N SER A 13 -10.62 34.69 15.73
CA SER A 13 -9.92 33.43 16.06
C SER A 13 -10.89 32.26 16.26
N TYR A 14 -11.99 32.46 16.96
CA TYR A 14 -13.00 31.43 17.19
C TYR A 14 -13.69 30.99 15.89
N VAL A 15 -14.02 31.92 15.01
CA VAL A 15 -14.65 31.62 13.71
C VAL A 15 -13.71 30.86 12.80
N LEU A 16 -12.47 31.34 12.64
CA LEU A 16 -11.51 30.75 11.73
C LEU A 16 -10.99 29.37 12.20
N ASN A 17 -11.06 29.10 13.51
CA ASN A 17 -10.65 27.79 14.07
C ASN A 17 -11.85 26.88 14.38
N ASN A 18 -13.05 27.25 13.96
CA ASN A 18 -14.28 26.48 14.14
C ASN A 18 -14.52 26.03 15.61
N ALA A 19 -14.22 26.90 16.58
CA ALA A 19 -14.29 26.57 18.00
C ALA A 19 -15.75 26.26 18.41
N ALA A 20 -16.04 24.97 18.64
CA ALA A 20 -17.37 24.50 19.02
C ALA A 20 -17.85 25.01 20.42
N SER A 21 -16.89 25.42 21.27
CA SER A 21 -17.16 25.86 22.63
C SER A 21 -17.75 27.29 22.72
N VAL A 22 -17.74 28.06 21.63
CA VAL A 22 -18.22 29.46 21.64
C VAL A 22 -19.39 29.61 20.68
N ARG A 23 -20.55 30.02 21.21
CA ARG A 23 -21.71 30.35 20.38
C ARG A 23 -21.47 31.69 19.66
N ILE A 24 -21.27 31.61 18.35
CA ILE A 24 -21.18 32.78 17.45
C ILE A 24 -22.28 32.65 16.42
N SER A 25 -23.05 33.77 16.25
CA SER A 25 -24.14 33.78 15.27
C SER A 25 -23.65 33.58 13.84
N GLU A 26 -24.45 32.93 13.00
CA GLU A 26 -24.09 32.68 11.60
C GLU A 26 -23.80 33.97 10.81
N PRO A 27 -24.53 35.07 10.96
CA PRO A 27 -24.17 36.34 10.33
C PRO A 27 -22.77 36.83 10.70
N THR A 28 -22.35 36.65 11.96
CA THR A 28 -20.99 37.00 12.41
C THR A 28 -19.95 36.09 11.79
N ARG A 29 -20.22 34.78 11.67
CA ARG A 29 -19.35 33.84 10.98
C ARG A 29 -19.13 34.23 9.51
N LEU A 30 -20.21 34.56 8.80
CA LEU A 30 -20.16 35.01 7.40
C LEU A 30 -19.32 36.26 7.24
N LYS A 31 -19.52 37.30 8.08
CA LYS A 31 -18.72 38.54 8.05
C LYS A 31 -17.21 38.26 8.23
N VAL A 32 -16.86 37.38 9.14
CA VAL A 32 -15.43 37.02 9.38
C VAL A 32 -14.86 36.26 8.22
N ARG A 33 -15.60 35.31 7.62
CA ARG A 33 -15.14 34.55 6.45
C ARG A 33 -14.96 35.47 5.25
N GLN A 34 -15.92 36.34 4.98
CA GLN A 34 -15.82 37.34 3.91
C GLN A 34 -14.60 38.24 4.10
N ALA A 35 -14.41 38.80 5.30
CA ALA A 35 -13.23 39.61 5.61
C ALA A 35 -11.89 38.82 5.50
N ALA A 36 -11.91 37.51 5.67
CA ALA A 36 -10.72 36.66 5.44
C ALA A 36 -10.47 36.51 3.94
N GLU A 37 -11.50 36.27 3.15
CA GLU A 37 -11.43 36.16 1.68
C GLU A 37 -10.95 37.47 1.06
N ASP A 38 -11.53 38.59 1.44
CA ASP A 38 -11.18 39.95 0.94
C ASP A 38 -9.72 40.32 1.21
N LEU A 39 -9.13 39.76 2.29
CA LEU A 39 -7.75 39.99 2.67
C LEU A 39 -6.80 38.92 2.14
N GLY A 40 -7.29 37.91 1.39
CA GLY A 40 -6.49 36.78 0.94
C GLY A 40 -5.87 36.01 2.12
N TYR A 41 -6.53 36.00 3.28
CA TYR A 41 -5.96 35.40 4.49
C TYR A 41 -6.05 33.88 4.45
N VAL A 42 -4.90 33.22 4.40
CA VAL A 42 -4.79 31.79 4.58
C VAL A 42 -4.36 31.49 6.03
N PRO A 43 -5.12 30.68 6.78
CA PRO A 43 -4.74 30.30 8.14
C PRO A 43 -3.39 29.60 8.16
N HIS A 44 -2.43 30.12 8.93
CA HIS A 44 -1.09 29.57 9.00
C HIS A 44 -1.09 28.23 9.77
N ALA A 45 -0.77 27.13 9.09
CA ALA A 45 -0.83 25.77 9.65
C ALA A 45 0.06 25.61 10.90
N ALA A 46 1.27 26.19 10.90
CA ALA A 46 2.16 26.13 12.05
C ALA A 46 1.59 26.88 13.28
N ALA A 47 0.90 28.01 13.08
CA ALA A 47 0.26 28.72 14.19
C ALA A 47 -0.92 27.95 14.78
N ARG A 48 -1.65 27.20 13.97
CA ARG A 48 -2.70 26.26 14.43
C ARG A 48 -2.09 25.11 15.24
N SER A 49 -1.02 24.51 14.72
CA SER A 49 -0.31 23.40 15.38
C SER A 49 0.27 23.79 16.73
N LEU A 50 0.86 24.98 16.85
CA LEU A 50 1.37 25.51 18.12
C LEU A 50 0.28 25.63 19.19
N ARG A 51 -0.92 26.09 18.81
CA ARG A 51 -2.05 26.19 19.77
C ARG A 51 -2.65 24.83 20.13
N ALA A 52 -2.74 23.92 19.16
CA ALA A 52 -3.27 22.57 19.37
C ALA A 52 -2.27 21.64 20.07
N GLY A 53 -0.99 22.00 20.13
CA GLY A 53 0.08 21.15 20.63
C GLY A 53 0.45 20.00 19.68
N HIS A 54 -0.19 19.90 18.52
CA HIS A 54 0.11 18.90 17.50
C HIS A 54 -0.25 19.39 16.09
N THR A 55 0.36 18.82 15.07
CA THR A 55 0.01 19.06 13.67
C THR A 55 -1.24 18.27 13.29
N ARG A 56 -1.74 18.48 12.07
CA ARG A 56 -2.73 17.61 11.41
C ARG A 56 -2.10 16.87 10.21
N ILE A 57 -0.79 16.73 10.22
CA ILE A 57 -0.05 16.04 9.17
C ILE A 57 -0.11 14.54 9.43
N VAL A 58 -0.63 13.79 8.47
CA VAL A 58 -0.46 12.35 8.36
C VAL A 58 0.63 12.09 7.32
N LEU A 59 1.74 11.52 7.75
CA LEU A 59 2.85 11.19 6.88
C LEU A 59 2.62 9.81 6.27
N LEU A 60 2.52 9.74 4.94
CA LEU A 60 2.49 8.50 4.18
C LEU A 60 3.89 8.24 3.63
N ALA A 61 4.58 7.27 4.19
CA ALA A 61 5.99 7.04 3.96
C ALA A 61 6.27 5.66 3.33
N GLY A 62 7.35 5.58 2.58
CA GLY A 62 7.88 4.31 2.05
C GLY A 62 7.39 3.90 0.69
N TRP A 63 6.63 4.73 -0.02
CA TRP A 63 6.01 4.37 -1.29
C TRP A 63 6.84 4.79 -2.51
N HIS A 64 7.76 3.91 -2.95
CA HIS A 64 8.49 4.09 -4.21
C HIS A 64 8.45 2.85 -5.13
N ALA A 65 7.94 1.72 -4.61
CA ALA A 65 7.81 0.53 -5.43
C ALA A 65 6.72 0.71 -6.49
N PRO A 66 6.91 0.22 -7.71
CA PRO A 66 5.88 0.19 -8.75
C PRO A 66 4.86 -0.90 -8.42
N VAL A 67 4.12 -0.70 -7.33
CA VAL A 67 3.05 -1.59 -6.90
C VAL A 67 1.84 -1.44 -7.82
N GLY A 68 1.20 -2.56 -8.12
CA GLY A 68 0.10 -2.61 -9.08
C GLY A 68 -1.13 -1.77 -8.70
N PRO A 69 -2.10 -1.64 -9.64
CA PRO A 69 -3.30 -0.81 -9.52
C PRO A 69 -4.12 -0.98 -8.23
N PRO A 70 -4.26 -2.18 -7.61
CA PRO A 70 -5.01 -2.32 -6.36
C PRO A 70 -4.46 -1.47 -5.21
N TYR A 71 -3.15 -1.33 -5.13
CA TYR A 71 -2.51 -0.48 -4.13
C TYR A 71 -2.71 1.01 -4.42
N GLY A 72 -2.71 1.40 -5.70
CA GLY A 72 -3.02 2.77 -6.12
C GLY A 72 -4.43 3.19 -5.70
N SER A 73 -5.42 2.33 -5.94
CA SER A 73 -6.80 2.55 -5.52
C SER A 73 -6.94 2.66 -4.00
N PHE A 74 -6.35 1.71 -3.27
CA PHE A 74 -6.32 1.72 -1.80
C PHE A 74 -5.76 3.02 -1.23
N LEU A 75 -4.64 3.51 -1.79
CA LEU A 75 -4.03 4.75 -1.34
C LEU A 75 -4.87 5.98 -1.68
N GLY A 76 -5.50 6.00 -2.86
CA GLY A 76 -6.41 7.07 -3.24
C GLY A 76 -7.60 7.17 -2.28
N GLU A 77 -8.22 6.04 -1.93
CA GLU A 77 -9.30 5.96 -0.94
C GLU A 77 -8.84 6.43 0.46
N LEU A 78 -7.66 5.96 0.90
CA LEU A 78 -7.06 6.34 2.18
C LEU A 78 -6.83 7.85 2.25
N GLN A 79 -6.21 8.44 1.22
CA GLN A 79 -5.93 9.87 1.18
C GLN A 79 -7.23 10.69 1.17
N ALA A 80 -8.21 10.30 0.35
CA ALA A 80 -9.50 10.96 0.30
C ALA A 80 -10.24 10.91 1.65
N ALA A 81 -10.21 9.77 2.33
CA ALA A 81 -10.82 9.62 3.64
C ALA A 81 -10.13 10.47 4.72
N LEU A 82 -8.79 10.46 4.77
CA LEU A 82 -8.02 11.31 5.69
C LEU A 82 -8.28 12.80 5.43
N HIS A 83 -8.40 13.20 4.16
CA HIS A 83 -8.74 14.58 3.81
C HIS A 83 -10.15 14.97 4.31
N ARG A 84 -11.15 14.11 4.15
CA ARG A 84 -12.50 14.33 4.72
C ARG A 84 -12.49 14.47 6.25
N MET A 85 -11.52 13.84 6.92
CA MET A 85 -11.30 13.95 8.37
C MET A 85 -10.42 15.16 8.74
N ASP A 86 -10.17 16.08 7.79
CA ASP A 86 -9.41 17.32 7.95
C ASP A 86 -7.92 17.10 8.27
N TYR A 87 -7.32 15.96 7.81
CA TYR A 87 -5.89 15.73 7.83
C TYR A 87 -5.23 16.21 6.53
N THR A 88 -3.99 16.68 6.64
CA THR A 88 -3.11 16.94 5.50
C THR A 88 -2.21 15.72 5.30
N VAL A 89 -2.36 15.02 4.19
CA VAL A 89 -1.50 13.88 3.85
C VAL A 89 -0.24 14.38 3.13
N VAL A 90 0.91 14.06 3.70
CA VAL A 90 2.22 14.34 3.09
C VAL A 90 2.84 13.01 2.67
N GLN A 91 3.08 12.82 1.38
CA GLN A 91 3.84 11.68 0.88
C GLN A 91 5.34 11.97 1.03
N TYR A 92 6.04 11.11 1.76
CA TYR A 92 7.49 11.22 1.94
C TYR A 92 8.21 10.25 1.01
N GLY A 93 8.89 10.81 0.05
CA GLY A 93 9.48 10.10 -1.07
C GLY A 93 11.01 10.20 -1.15
N ARG A 94 11.74 9.69 -0.14
CA ARG A 94 13.19 9.56 -0.22
C ARG A 94 13.59 8.07 -0.22
N PRO A 95 14.00 7.52 -1.38
CA PRO A 95 14.42 6.13 -1.48
C PRO A 95 15.74 5.87 -0.74
N GLY A 96 15.94 4.62 -0.30
CA GLY A 96 17.21 4.16 0.27
C GLY A 96 17.46 4.51 1.72
N LEU A 97 16.50 5.14 2.44
CA LEU A 97 16.66 5.39 3.88
C LEU A 97 16.53 4.09 4.68
N GLY A 98 17.47 3.85 5.57
CA GLY A 98 17.34 2.85 6.64
C GLY A 98 16.31 3.27 7.70
N GLY A 99 15.84 2.33 8.52
CA GLY A 99 14.78 2.58 9.50
C GLY A 99 15.07 3.74 10.45
N ASP A 100 16.27 3.84 10.98
CA ASP A 100 16.67 4.90 11.95
C ASP A 100 16.76 6.27 11.27
N GLU A 101 17.32 6.33 10.07
CA GLU A 101 17.43 7.56 9.29
C GLU A 101 16.03 8.04 8.84
N ALA A 102 15.22 7.11 8.38
CA ALA A 102 13.83 7.37 8.00
C ALA A 102 13.02 7.93 9.18
N ALA A 103 13.09 7.28 10.35
CA ALA A 103 12.35 7.71 11.52
C ALA A 103 12.75 9.13 11.96
N ARG A 104 14.06 9.48 11.92
CA ARG A 104 14.54 10.84 12.20
C ARG A 104 14.01 11.85 11.20
N ALA A 105 14.17 11.58 9.90
CA ALA A 105 13.70 12.48 8.85
C ALA A 105 12.17 12.71 8.89
N TRP A 106 11.41 11.67 9.22
CA TRP A 106 9.95 11.79 9.37
C TRP A 106 9.55 12.56 10.62
N ALA A 107 10.32 12.40 11.72
CA ALA A 107 10.09 13.11 12.97
C ALA A 107 10.26 14.64 12.84
N GLU A 108 11.11 15.12 11.92
CA GLU A 108 11.32 16.55 11.64
C GLU A 108 10.03 17.25 11.19
N LEU A 109 9.15 16.54 10.48
CA LEU A 109 7.84 17.05 10.04
C LEU A 109 6.81 17.11 11.17
N ARG A 110 7.12 16.56 12.35
CA ARG A 110 6.22 16.45 13.50
C ARG A 110 4.82 15.95 13.12
N PRO A 111 4.69 14.84 12.40
CA PRO A 111 3.39 14.34 11.97
C PRO A 111 2.59 13.87 13.19
N VAL A 112 1.25 14.05 13.15
CA VAL A 112 0.35 13.49 14.17
C VAL A 112 0.20 11.98 14.00
N ALA A 113 0.35 11.49 12.77
CA ALA A 113 0.39 10.07 12.47
C ALA A 113 1.39 9.76 11.35
N VAL A 114 1.96 8.55 11.39
CA VAL A 114 2.83 8.01 10.35
C VAL A 114 2.24 6.70 9.85
N ILE A 115 2.07 6.58 8.53
CA ILE A 115 1.68 5.35 7.87
C ILE A 115 2.87 4.90 7.02
N SER A 116 3.55 3.84 7.43
CA SER A 116 4.66 3.22 6.67
C SER A 116 4.13 2.08 5.83
N VAL A 117 4.26 2.20 4.50
CA VAL A 117 3.77 1.20 3.53
C VAL A 117 4.94 0.60 2.77
N GLY A 118 5.42 -0.56 3.19
CA GLY A 118 6.54 -1.24 2.54
C GLY A 118 7.84 -0.41 2.52
N GLY A 119 8.87 -0.89 1.86
CA GLY A 119 10.09 -0.13 1.55
C GLY A 119 11.02 0.22 2.74
N VAL A 120 10.49 0.60 3.89
CA VAL A 120 11.27 0.88 5.10
C VAL A 120 10.85 -0.07 6.21
N VAL A 121 11.79 -0.87 6.68
CA VAL A 121 11.57 -1.75 7.85
C VAL A 121 11.79 -0.93 9.12
N LEU A 122 10.69 -0.66 9.84
CA LEU A 122 10.74 -0.01 11.13
C LEU A 122 11.01 -1.01 12.25
N SER A 123 11.78 -0.58 13.26
CA SER A 123 11.96 -1.26 14.54
C SER A 123 11.06 -0.65 15.62
N ALA A 124 10.94 -1.31 16.78
CA ALA A 124 10.29 -0.73 17.95
C ALA A 124 10.91 0.62 18.38
N HIS A 125 12.24 0.74 18.26
CA HIS A 125 12.97 1.97 18.55
C HIS A 125 12.56 3.12 17.60
N ASN A 126 12.35 2.81 16.31
CA ASN A 126 11.90 3.81 15.34
C ASN A 126 10.48 4.30 15.65
N VAL A 127 9.59 3.39 16.03
CA VAL A 127 8.22 3.75 16.47
C VAL A 127 8.25 4.66 17.69
N GLU A 128 9.10 4.35 18.65
CA GLU A 128 9.27 5.17 19.85
C GLU A 128 9.85 6.55 19.53
N THR A 129 10.82 6.65 18.62
CA THR A 129 11.37 7.91 18.14
C THR A 129 10.29 8.81 17.53
N LEU A 130 9.42 8.25 16.67
CA LEU A 130 8.31 8.97 16.07
C LEU A 130 7.29 9.44 17.12
N LYS A 131 6.95 8.58 18.09
CA LYS A 131 6.04 8.93 19.19
C LYS A 131 6.60 10.05 20.08
N ARG A 132 7.86 9.99 20.42
CA ARG A 132 8.54 11.06 21.19
C ARG A 132 8.56 12.39 20.43
N ALA A 133 8.61 12.35 19.09
CA ALA A 133 8.53 13.55 18.25
C ALA A 133 7.09 14.11 18.10
N GLY A 134 6.07 13.43 18.64
CA GLY A 134 4.67 13.89 18.66
C GLY A 134 3.70 13.06 17.84
N ALA A 135 4.13 11.98 17.19
CA ALA A 135 3.21 11.07 16.51
C ALA A 135 2.34 10.33 17.53
N ARG A 136 1.03 10.51 17.44
CA ARG A 136 0.05 9.83 18.27
C ARG A 136 -0.26 8.43 17.76
N ALA A 137 -0.15 8.23 16.44
CA ALA A 137 -0.33 6.94 15.78
C ALA A 137 0.85 6.63 14.85
N VAL A 138 1.32 5.39 14.91
CA VAL A 138 2.22 4.82 13.90
C VAL A 138 1.56 3.56 13.38
N VAL A 139 1.38 3.47 12.08
CA VAL A 139 0.76 2.35 11.39
C VAL A 139 1.75 1.76 10.40
N THR A 140 1.94 0.45 10.44
CA THR A 140 2.75 -0.28 9.46
C THR A 140 1.85 -1.13 8.56
N VAL A 141 2.07 -1.05 7.25
CA VAL A 141 1.43 -1.90 6.24
C VAL A 141 2.52 -2.80 5.66
N GLY A 142 2.48 -4.09 5.95
CA GLY A 142 3.55 -4.99 5.51
C GLY A 142 3.40 -6.41 6.06
N PRO A 143 4.43 -7.27 5.87
CA PRO A 143 4.33 -8.68 6.22
C PRO A 143 4.42 -8.96 7.71
N THR A 144 5.00 -8.06 8.50
CA THR A 144 5.29 -8.27 9.92
C THR A 144 4.74 -7.15 10.80
N ARG A 145 4.58 -7.46 12.08
CA ARG A 145 4.19 -6.49 13.11
C ARG A 145 5.43 -5.80 13.69
N VAL A 146 5.27 -4.54 14.02
CA VAL A 146 6.29 -3.78 14.76
C VAL A 146 5.72 -3.43 16.14
N PRO A 147 6.43 -3.75 17.24
CA PRO A 147 5.97 -3.38 18.57
C PRO A 147 5.70 -1.89 18.69
N GLY A 148 4.58 -1.54 19.34
CA GLY A 148 4.17 -0.15 19.52
C GLY A 148 3.47 0.49 18.32
N ALA A 149 3.45 -0.15 17.15
CA ALA A 149 2.71 0.32 15.99
C ALA A 149 1.42 -0.50 15.77
N HIS A 150 0.39 0.13 15.23
CA HIS A 150 -0.74 -0.58 14.63
C HIS A 150 -0.26 -1.27 13.35
N ALA A 151 -0.76 -2.46 13.05
CA ALA A 151 -0.28 -3.23 11.91
C ALA A 151 -1.44 -3.67 11.00
N LEU A 152 -1.39 -3.28 9.73
CA LEU A 152 -2.10 -3.94 8.66
C LEU A 152 -1.18 -5.01 8.07
N VAL A 153 -1.41 -6.27 8.46
CA VAL A 153 -0.58 -7.39 8.02
C VAL A 153 -1.08 -7.91 6.68
N LEU A 154 -0.22 -7.86 5.66
CA LEU A 154 -0.48 -8.36 4.32
C LEU A 154 0.33 -9.63 4.09
N ASP A 155 -0.33 -10.80 4.16
CA ASP A 155 0.34 -12.09 3.99
C ASP A 155 0.63 -12.40 2.53
N GLN A 156 1.76 -11.89 2.04
CA GLN A 156 2.22 -12.13 0.67
C GLN A 156 2.63 -13.60 0.44
N ALA A 157 3.03 -14.32 1.50
CA ALA A 157 3.35 -15.73 1.36
C ALA A 157 2.10 -16.57 1.07
N GLU A 158 0.94 -16.17 1.59
CA GLU A 158 -0.33 -16.81 1.27
C GLU A 158 -0.68 -16.65 -0.23
N VAL A 159 -0.39 -15.48 -0.84
CA VAL A 159 -0.60 -15.27 -2.29
C VAL A 159 0.19 -16.30 -3.10
N GLY A 160 1.50 -16.46 -2.82
CA GLY A 160 2.34 -17.46 -3.50
C GLY A 160 1.89 -18.88 -3.24
N ALA A 161 1.52 -19.20 -2.00
CA ALA A 161 1.02 -20.53 -1.64
C ALA A 161 -0.29 -20.87 -2.37
N ARG A 162 -1.23 -19.93 -2.49
CA ARG A 162 -2.50 -20.12 -3.23
C ARG A 162 -2.26 -20.31 -4.73
N ALA A 163 -1.37 -19.53 -5.32
CA ALA A 163 -1.01 -19.66 -6.72
C ALA A 163 -0.40 -21.07 -7.01
N ALA A 164 0.59 -21.46 -6.25
CA ALA A 164 1.22 -22.77 -6.40
C ALA A 164 0.25 -23.93 -6.15
N ALA A 165 -0.54 -23.87 -5.08
CA ALA A 165 -1.55 -24.88 -4.78
C ALA A 165 -2.61 -24.99 -5.91
N HIS A 166 -2.97 -23.87 -6.54
CA HIS A 166 -3.86 -23.88 -7.70
C HIS A 166 -3.23 -24.63 -8.89
N LEU A 167 -1.99 -24.32 -9.26
CA LEU A 167 -1.27 -25.00 -10.34
C LEU A 167 -1.10 -26.49 -10.07
N LEU A 168 -0.76 -26.87 -8.84
CA LEU A 168 -0.64 -28.27 -8.42
C LEU A 168 -1.96 -29.04 -8.57
N ARG A 169 -3.09 -28.45 -8.16
CA ARG A 169 -4.42 -29.04 -8.38
C ARG A 169 -4.80 -29.19 -9.86
N ARG A 170 -4.17 -28.37 -10.74
CA ARG A 170 -4.31 -28.48 -12.19
C ARG A 170 -3.36 -29.53 -12.80
N GLY A 171 -2.68 -30.31 -11.97
CA GLY A 171 -1.76 -31.38 -12.42
C GLY A 171 -0.36 -30.90 -12.77
N ARG A 172 -0.04 -29.61 -12.60
CA ARG A 172 1.29 -29.07 -12.89
C ARG A 172 2.26 -29.44 -11.77
N ARG A 173 3.51 -29.76 -12.11
CA ARG A 173 4.50 -30.27 -11.17
C ARG A 173 5.82 -29.52 -11.15
N ARG A 174 6.15 -28.81 -12.23
CA ARG A 174 7.41 -28.08 -12.41
C ARG A 174 7.10 -26.58 -12.55
N ILE A 175 7.04 -25.92 -11.43
CA ILE A 175 6.50 -24.55 -11.31
C ILE A 175 7.63 -23.53 -11.28
N GLY A 176 7.62 -22.57 -12.21
CA GLY A 176 8.39 -21.34 -12.11
C GLY A 176 7.67 -20.27 -11.31
N VAL A 177 8.42 -19.39 -10.66
CA VAL A 177 7.88 -18.20 -9.97
C VAL A 177 8.64 -16.98 -10.46
N VAL A 178 7.97 -16.08 -11.13
CA VAL A 178 8.57 -14.81 -11.58
C VAL A 178 8.90 -13.96 -10.37
N VAL A 179 10.14 -13.52 -10.31
CA VAL A 179 10.63 -12.58 -9.29
C VAL A 179 11.05 -11.29 -9.99
N PRO A 180 10.37 -10.17 -9.71
CA PRO A 180 10.75 -8.87 -10.24
C PRO A 180 12.19 -8.50 -9.92
N VAL A 181 12.89 -7.87 -10.88
CA VAL A 181 14.24 -7.35 -10.67
C VAL A 181 14.22 -5.86 -10.28
N GLU A 182 13.06 -5.22 -10.35
CA GLU A 182 12.87 -3.84 -9.93
C GLU A 182 13.00 -3.71 -8.42
N GLY A 183 13.79 -2.71 -7.99
CA GLY A 183 13.98 -2.43 -6.57
C GLY A 183 12.71 -2.01 -5.86
N GLY A 184 12.60 -2.36 -4.58
CA GLY A 184 11.46 -2.01 -3.73
C GLY A 184 10.30 -3.01 -3.78
N LEU A 185 10.36 -4.05 -4.62
CA LEU A 185 9.36 -5.12 -4.67
C LEU A 185 9.72 -6.35 -3.82
N GLU A 186 10.92 -6.41 -3.28
CA GLU A 186 11.42 -7.53 -2.46
C GLU A 186 10.52 -7.87 -1.26
N PRO A 187 9.93 -6.88 -0.54
CA PRO A 187 9.01 -7.15 0.57
C PRO A 187 7.74 -7.91 0.15
N PHE A 188 7.42 -7.91 -1.13
CA PHE A 188 6.29 -8.62 -1.72
C PHE A 188 6.72 -9.91 -2.42
N SER A 189 7.71 -9.82 -3.30
CA SER A 189 8.14 -10.93 -4.16
C SER A 189 8.82 -12.05 -3.39
N GLY A 190 9.67 -11.73 -2.42
CA GLY A 190 10.34 -12.72 -1.59
C GLY A 190 9.35 -13.63 -0.83
N PRO A 191 8.42 -13.09 -0.04
CA PRO A 191 7.39 -13.89 0.61
C PRO A 191 6.50 -14.66 -0.37
N ARG A 192 6.13 -14.11 -1.54
CA ARG A 192 5.37 -14.85 -2.57
C ARG A 192 6.14 -16.08 -3.05
N LEU A 193 7.44 -15.94 -3.34
CA LEU A 193 8.31 -17.05 -3.72
C LEU A 193 8.38 -18.12 -2.62
N GLU A 194 8.60 -17.73 -1.36
CA GLU A 194 8.69 -18.67 -0.25
C GLU A 194 7.36 -19.38 0.05
N GLY A 195 6.23 -18.67 -0.10
CA GLY A 195 4.90 -19.28 -0.03
C GLY A 195 4.67 -20.33 -1.10
N ALA A 196 5.06 -20.04 -2.34
CA ALA A 196 4.99 -21.00 -3.45
C ALA A 196 5.89 -22.21 -3.20
N ARG A 197 7.14 -22.00 -2.79
CA ARG A 197 8.09 -23.07 -2.45
C ARG A 197 7.55 -23.98 -1.34
N ARG A 198 6.98 -23.40 -0.29
CA ARG A 198 6.37 -24.15 0.80
C ARG A 198 5.22 -25.03 0.32
N ALA A 199 4.32 -24.48 -0.51
CA ALA A 199 3.19 -25.24 -1.07
C ALA A 199 3.66 -26.40 -1.98
N VAL A 200 4.66 -26.14 -2.83
CA VAL A 200 5.23 -27.16 -3.73
C VAL A 200 5.91 -28.30 -2.94
N ARG A 201 6.71 -27.95 -1.92
CA ARG A 201 7.33 -28.95 -1.03
C ARG A 201 6.28 -29.78 -0.29
N ALA A 202 5.25 -29.16 0.25
CA ALA A 202 4.17 -29.86 0.97
C ALA A 202 3.41 -30.85 0.08
N ALA A 203 3.38 -30.62 -1.24
CA ALA A 203 2.79 -31.52 -2.23
C ALA A 203 3.76 -32.60 -2.77
N GLY A 204 4.98 -32.69 -2.24
CA GLY A 204 6.00 -33.66 -2.71
C GLY A 204 6.51 -33.40 -4.14
N ALA A 205 6.37 -32.18 -4.66
CA ALA A 205 6.86 -31.81 -5.98
C ALA A 205 8.30 -31.26 -5.93
N ALA A 206 8.97 -31.18 -7.09
CA ALA A 206 10.43 -30.93 -7.21
C ALA A 206 10.91 -29.53 -6.78
N GLY A 207 10.04 -28.69 -6.25
CA GLY A 207 10.37 -27.32 -5.84
C GLY A 207 9.88 -26.27 -6.82
N ALA A 208 9.85 -25.00 -6.37
CA ALA A 208 9.53 -23.86 -7.21
C ALA A 208 10.80 -23.09 -7.58
N VAL A 209 11.00 -22.88 -8.88
CA VAL A 209 12.20 -22.23 -9.43
C VAL A 209 11.96 -20.73 -9.54
N ALA A 210 12.86 -19.91 -9.00
CA ALA A 210 12.81 -18.47 -9.15
C ALA A 210 13.22 -18.08 -10.58
N LEU A 211 12.42 -17.22 -11.21
CA LEU A 211 12.63 -16.73 -12.58
C LEU A 211 12.75 -15.20 -12.52
N PRO A 212 13.97 -14.63 -12.45
CA PRO A 212 14.15 -13.19 -12.49
C PRO A 212 13.60 -12.62 -13.80
N MET A 213 12.79 -11.55 -13.71
CA MET A 213 12.19 -10.92 -14.88
C MET A 213 11.96 -9.41 -14.61
N ALA A 214 12.38 -8.56 -15.54
CA ALA A 214 11.97 -7.16 -15.55
C ALA A 214 10.58 -7.02 -16.17
N ARG A 215 9.88 -5.94 -15.82
CA ARG A 215 8.56 -5.62 -16.39
C ARG A 215 8.69 -4.99 -17.78
N THR A 216 9.36 -5.71 -18.68
CA THR A 216 9.58 -5.31 -20.09
C THR A 216 9.31 -6.47 -21.02
N GLU A 217 8.99 -6.15 -22.28
CA GLU A 217 8.77 -7.14 -23.34
C GLU A 217 10.05 -7.94 -23.63
N GLU A 218 11.22 -7.30 -23.62
CA GLU A 218 12.51 -7.94 -23.87
C GLU A 218 12.82 -9.00 -22.82
N SER A 219 12.58 -8.70 -21.54
CA SER A 219 12.82 -9.63 -20.45
C SER A 219 11.85 -10.82 -20.49
N ALA A 220 10.59 -10.58 -20.82
CA ALA A 220 9.60 -11.62 -21.01
C ALA A 220 9.95 -12.52 -22.21
N ALA A 221 10.39 -11.94 -23.33
CA ALA A 221 10.82 -12.67 -24.52
C ALA A 221 12.06 -13.54 -24.24
N ALA A 222 13.04 -13.02 -23.51
CA ALA A 222 14.23 -13.79 -23.11
C ALA A 222 13.85 -15.00 -22.24
N LEU A 223 12.91 -14.84 -21.31
CA LEU A 223 12.40 -15.92 -20.47
C LEU A 223 11.64 -16.97 -21.30
N ALA A 224 10.79 -16.54 -22.23
CA ALA A 224 10.01 -17.41 -23.10
C ALA A 224 10.90 -18.22 -24.06
N ALA A 225 11.97 -17.64 -24.59
CA ALA A 225 12.93 -18.31 -25.48
C ALA A 225 13.61 -19.52 -24.79
N GLY A 226 13.93 -19.40 -23.50
CA GLY A 226 14.53 -20.48 -22.70
C GLY A 226 13.53 -21.50 -22.16
N TRP A 227 12.24 -21.33 -22.37
CA TRP A 227 11.20 -22.10 -21.66
C TRP A 227 11.27 -23.62 -21.92
N ARG A 228 11.41 -24.01 -23.19
CA ARG A 228 11.44 -25.46 -23.59
C ARG A 228 12.60 -26.22 -22.95
N SER A 229 13.76 -25.59 -22.81
CA SER A 229 14.94 -26.20 -22.19
C SER A 229 14.85 -26.24 -20.65
N GLY A 230 14.13 -25.31 -20.04
CA GLY A 230 13.94 -25.22 -18.59
C GLY A 230 13.02 -26.31 -18.01
N GLY A 231 12.26 -27.00 -18.87
CA GLY A 231 11.41 -28.12 -18.47
C GLY A 231 10.26 -27.74 -17.50
N LEU A 232 9.89 -26.48 -17.40
CA LEU A 232 8.78 -26.02 -16.54
C LEU A 232 7.44 -26.21 -17.29
N ASP A 233 6.38 -26.57 -16.55
CA ASP A 233 5.02 -26.79 -17.07
C ASP A 233 4.02 -25.75 -16.62
N ALA A 234 4.42 -24.88 -15.67
CA ALA A 234 3.59 -23.79 -15.18
C ALA A 234 4.43 -22.64 -14.59
N VAL A 235 3.81 -21.47 -14.50
CA VAL A 235 4.41 -20.31 -13.88
C VAL A 235 3.39 -19.54 -13.04
N PHE A 236 3.81 -19.17 -11.85
CA PHE A 236 3.21 -18.09 -11.08
C PHE A 236 3.97 -16.80 -11.40
N ALA A 237 3.37 -15.92 -12.16
CA ALA A 237 3.90 -14.59 -12.40
C ALA A 237 3.64 -13.70 -11.17
N TYR A 238 4.61 -12.82 -10.86
CA TYR A 238 4.54 -11.95 -9.68
C TYR A 238 3.16 -11.29 -9.50
N ASN A 239 2.64 -10.68 -10.58
CA ASN A 239 1.28 -10.16 -10.64
C ASN A 239 0.71 -10.30 -12.07
N ASP A 240 -0.50 -9.78 -12.31
CA ASP A 240 -1.15 -9.88 -13.61
C ASP A 240 -0.40 -9.11 -14.71
N GLU A 241 0.27 -7.98 -14.42
CA GLU A 241 1.05 -7.24 -15.43
C GLU A 241 2.23 -8.08 -15.95
N TYR A 242 2.99 -8.73 -15.04
CA TYR A 242 4.06 -9.65 -15.43
C TYR A 242 3.51 -10.89 -16.15
N ALA A 243 2.34 -11.37 -15.71
CA ALA A 243 1.69 -12.51 -16.35
C ALA A 243 1.29 -12.20 -17.80
N LEU A 244 0.75 -11.01 -18.06
CA LEU A 244 0.33 -10.59 -19.39
C LEU A 244 1.51 -10.45 -20.36
N LEU A 245 2.62 -9.83 -19.90
CA LEU A 245 3.86 -9.78 -20.67
C LEU A 245 4.38 -11.17 -21.02
N LEU A 246 4.40 -12.07 -20.02
CA LEU A 246 4.89 -13.42 -20.24
C LEU A 246 3.97 -14.24 -21.15
N VAL A 247 2.64 -14.11 -21.04
CA VAL A 247 1.68 -14.80 -21.94
C VAL A 247 1.88 -14.37 -23.39
N ALA A 248 2.07 -13.07 -23.63
CA ALA A 248 2.36 -12.56 -24.98
C ALA A 248 3.67 -13.17 -25.51
N ALA A 249 4.77 -13.10 -24.74
CA ALA A 249 6.06 -13.64 -25.14
C ALA A 249 6.04 -15.16 -25.35
N LEU A 250 5.28 -15.92 -24.55
CA LEU A 250 5.11 -17.36 -24.75
C LEU A 250 4.38 -17.67 -26.07
N HIS A 251 3.35 -16.90 -26.41
CA HIS A 251 2.64 -17.04 -27.70
C HIS A 251 3.59 -16.75 -28.88
N ASP A 252 4.37 -15.67 -28.80
CA ASP A 252 5.36 -15.31 -29.83
C ASP A 252 6.44 -16.39 -30.00
N ALA A 253 6.80 -17.08 -28.91
CA ALA A 253 7.70 -18.25 -28.93
C ALA A 253 7.02 -19.57 -29.38
N GLY A 254 5.75 -19.51 -29.83
CA GLY A 254 5.00 -20.67 -30.28
C GLY A 254 4.59 -21.65 -29.17
N LEU A 255 4.43 -21.14 -27.93
CA LEU A 255 3.97 -21.93 -26.79
C LEU A 255 2.51 -21.62 -26.47
N ARG A 256 1.70 -22.65 -26.29
CA ARG A 256 0.27 -22.51 -26.02
C ARG A 256 -0.01 -22.40 -24.52
N VAL A 257 -0.76 -21.38 -24.15
CA VAL A 257 -1.26 -21.22 -22.78
C VAL A 257 -2.74 -21.63 -22.78
N PRO A 258 -3.17 -22.59 -21.95
CA PRO A 258 -2.44 -23.29 -20.89
C PRO A 258 -1.83 -24.64 -21.33
N ALA A 259 -1.96 -25.07 -22.60
CA ALA A 259 -1.64 -26.43 -23.01
C ALA A 259 -0.16 -26.79 -22.74
N ASP A 260 0.77 -25.96 -23.19
CA ASP A 260 2.21 -26.18 -22.99
C ASP A 260 2.69 -25.55 -21.67
N VAL A 261 2.13 -24.39 -21.27
CA VAL A 261 2.49 -23.64 -20.05
C VAL A 261 1.22 -23.10 -19.40
N ALA A 262 0.94 -23.52 -18.16
CA ALA A 262 -0.10 -22.88 -17.37
C ALA A 262 0.43 -21.59 -16.71
N VAL A 263 -0.32 -20.49 -16.79
CA VAL A 263 0.07 -19.18 -16.25
C VAL A 263 -0.97 -18.70 -15.24
N ILE A 264 -0.52 -18.31 -14.05
CA ILE A 264 -1.35 -17.63 -13.04
C ILE A 264 -0.68 -16.35 -12.59
N GLY A 265 -1.44 -15.26 -12.51
CA GLY A 265 -1.01 -13.97 -11.98
C GLY A 265 -1.46 -13.73 -10.54
N ALA A 266 -1.45 -12.47 -10.13
CA ALA A 266 -2.07 -11.95 -8.91
C ALA A 266 -2.61 -10.54 -9.17
N ASP A 267 -3.57 -10.10 -8.33
CA ASP A 267 -4.21 -8.78 -8.27
C ASP A 267 -5.59 -8.68 -8.98
N ASP A 268 -6.00 -9.67 -9.77
CA ASP A 268 -7.29 -9.76 -10.48
C ASP A 268 -7.62 -8.53 -11.34
N LEU A 269 -6.66 -8.07 -12.14
CA LEU A 269 -6.82 -6.90 -12.99
C LEU A 269 -7.84 -7.10 -14.09
N LEU A 270 -8.53 -6.02 -14.49
CA LEU A 270 -9.52 -6.03 -15.54
C LEU A 270 -8.96 -6.57 -16.86
N LEU A 271 -7.73 -6.17 -17.23
CA LEU A 271 -7.09 -6.63 -18.48
C LEU A 271 -6.96 -8.15 -18.55
N GLY A 272 -6.65 -8.82 -17.44
CA GLY A 272 -6.57 -10.28 -17.39
C GLY A 272 -7.90 -10.99 -17.71
N ARG A 273 -9.04 -10.30 -17.56
CA ARG A 273 -10.36 -10.81 -17.91
C ARG A 273 -10.73 -10.61 -19.40
N LEU A 274 -10.08 -9.65 -20.04
CA LEU A 274 -10.41 -9.22 -21.40
C LEU A 274 -9.58 -9.94 -22.47
N LEU A 275 -8.34 -10.32 -22.13
CA LEU A 275 -7.44 -11.01 -23.06
C LEU A 275 -7.79 -12.49 -23.27
N ARG A 276 -7.13 -13.12 -24.24
CA ARG A 276 -7.25 -14.55 -24.54
C ARG A 276 -5.86 -15.20 -24.55
N PRO A 277 -5.72 -16.28 -23.78
CA PRO A 277 -6.69 -16.84 -22.82
C PRO A 277 -6.92 -15.89 -21.64
N ARG A 278 -8.13 -15.91 -21.04
CA ARG A 278 -8.41 -15.14 -19.82
C ARG A 278 -7.51 -15.60 -18.71
N LEU A 279 -6.85 -14.64 -18.04
CA LEU A 279 -5.82 -14.92 -17.04
C LEU A 279 -6.42 -15.41 -15.72
N SER A 280 -6.01 -16.60 -15.27
CA SER A 280 -6.18 -17.05 -13.90
C SER A 280 -5.28 -16.19 -12.98
N THR A 281 -5.74 -15.90 -11.79
CA THR A 281 -5.05 -14.96 -10.89
C THR A 281 -5.30 -15.31 -9.43
N VAL A 282 -4.50 -14.76 -8.54
CA VAL A 282 -4.79 -14.75 -7.12
C VAL A 282 -5.35 -13.38 -6.75
N ARG A 283 -6.62 -13.33 -6.37
CA ARG A 283 -7.23 -12.12 -5.80
C ARG A 283 -6.74 -11.95 -4.38
N PHE A 284 -6.24 -10.78 -4.10
CA PHE A 284 -5.81 -10.37 -2.78
C PHE A 284 -6.65 -9.16 -2.36
N ALA A 285 -7.53 -9.36 -1.37
CA ALA A 285 -8.41 -8.30 -0.91
C ALA A 285 -7.65 -7.36 0.03
N LEU A 286 -7.30 -6.17 -0.43
CA LEU A 286 -6.92 -5.07 0.46
C LEU A 286 -8.19 -4.59 1.19
N PRO A 287 -8.09 -4.23 2.49
CA PRO A 287 -9.20 -3.55 3.14
C PRO A 287 -9.46 -2.21 2.45
N ALA A 288 -10.67 -1.68 2.55
CA ALA A 288 -10.95 -0.34 2.05
C ALA A 288 -10.01 0.69 2.69
N GLY A 289 -9.46 1.61 1.90
CA GLY A 289 -8.59 2.67 2.39
C GLY A 289 -9.23 3.53 3.48
N GLU A 290 -10.57 3.70 3.42
CA GLU A 290 -11.37 4.37 4.44
C GLU A 290 -11.24 3.71 5.82
N ARG A 291 -11.23 2.37 5.89
CA ARG A 291 -11.05 1.65 7.17
C ARG A 291 -9.70 1.92 7.81
N LEU A 292 -8.64 2.06 7.01
CA LEU A 292 -7.34 2.43 7.54
C LEU A 292 -7.33 3.90 8.02
N ALA A 293 -8.03 4.79 7.32
CA ALA A 293 -8.19 6.19 7.74
C ALA A 293 -8.93 6.29 9.09
N GLU A 294 -10.03 5.57 9.26
CA GLU A 294 -10.78 5.49 10.53
C GLU A 294 -9.92 4.99 11.69
N LEU A 295 -9.07 3.99 11.41
CA LEU A 295 -8.12 3.49 12.37
C LEU A 295 -7.12 4.57 12.80
N VAL A 296 -6.54 5.25 11.81
CA VAL A 296 -5.57 6.32 12.07
C VAL A 296 -6.22 7.44 12.89
N ASP A 297 -7.43 7.88 12.53
CA ASP A 297 -8.16 8.92 13.25
C ASP A 297 -8.46 8.51 14.70
N ARG A 298 -8.92 7.27 14.92
CA ARG A 298 -9.16 6.73 16.27
C ARG A 298 -7.87 6.70 17.07
N ALA A 299 -6.79 6.13 16.53
CA ALA A 299 -5.50 6.05 17.20
C ALA A 299 -4.89 7.43 17.50
N VAL A 300 -5.19 8.44 16.69
CA VAL A 300 -4.80 9.84 16.96
C VAL A 300 -5.62 10.45 18.10
N ARG A 301 -6.91 10.15 18.18
CA ARG A 301 -7.79 10.66 19.25
C ARG A 301 -7.57 9.95 20.57
N GLU A 302 -7.31 8.64 20.53
CA GLU A 302 -7.19 7.75 21.68
C GLU A 302 -5.83 7.02 21.67
N PRO A 303 -4.70 7.74 21.86
CA PRO A 303 -3.35 7.19 21.72
C PRO A 303 -2.99 6.14 22.78
N ALA A 304 -3.79 5.98 23.83
CA ALA A 304 -3.61 4.96 24.85
C ALA A 304 -4.17 3.57 24.44
N GLU A 305 -4.92 3.49 23.33
CA GLU A 305 -5.41 2.21 22.81
C GLU A 305 -4.23 1.31 22.40
N SER A 306 -4.28 0.04 22.83
CA SER A 306 -3.23 -0.92 22.48
C SER A 306 -3.14 -1.11 20.98
N ALA A 307 -1.92 -1.19 20.45
CA ALA A 307 -1.63 -1.40 19.03
C ALA A 307 -2.45 -2.57 18.45
N GLY A 308 -3.45 -2.28 17.65
CA GLY A 308 -4.38 -3.25 17.07
C GLY A 308 -3.78 -3.99 15.86
N ARG A 309 -4.28 -5.23 15.66
CA ARG A 309 -4.06 -5.99 14.43
C ARG A 309 -5.31 -5.87 13.56
N TYR A 310 -5.13 -5.45 12.32
CA TYR A 310 -6.17 -5.51 11.30
C TYR A 310 -5.96 -6.80 10.50
N GLY A 311 -7.07 -7.54 10.30
CA GLY A 311 -7.03 -8.90 9.78
C GLY A 311 -6.34 -9.01 8.43
N PRO A 312 -5.75 -10.20 8.13
CA PRO A 312 -5.16 -10.44 6.82
C PRO A 312 -6.25 -10.35 5.77
N ALA A 313 -5.93 -9.71 4.67
CA ALA A 313 -6.72 -9.85 3.46
C ALA A 313 -6.67 -11.31 3.01
N ALA A 314 -7.82 -11.94 2.79
CA ALA A 314 -7.87 -13.30 2.29
C ALA A 314 -7.34 -13.35 0.85
N ALA A 315 -6.45 -14.31 0.57
CA ALA A 315 -6.01 -14.61 -0.80
C ALA A 315 -6.84 -15.75 -1.39
N GLU A 316 -7.39 -15.54 -2.60
CA GLU A 316 -8.22 -16.51 -3.30
C GLU A 316 -7.72 -16.73 -4.73
N ALA A 317 -7.55 -17.97 -5.16
CA ALA A 317 -7.22 -18.28 -6.54
C ALA A 317 -8.50 -18.26 -7.41
N VAL A 318 -8.52 -17.35 -8.37
CA VAL A 318 -9.59 -17.20 -9.37
C VAL A 318 -9.18 -17.93 -10.65
N ARG A 319 -9.82 -19.07 -10.90
CA ARG A 319 -9.56 -19.87 -12.10
C ARG A 319 -10.18 -19.22 -13.33
N ARG A 320 -9.41 -19.18 -14.43
CA ARG A 320 -9.84 -18.83 -15.78
C ARG A 320 -9.21 -19.76 -16.83
N GLU A 321 -9.02 -19.27 -18.05
CA GLU A 321 -8.58 -20.07 -19.21
C GLU A 321 -7.10 -20.37 -19.24
N SER A 322 -6.24 -19.57 -18.56
CA SER A 322 -4.78 -19.70 -18.61
C SER A 322 -4.21 -20.81 -17.73
N THR A 323 -5.06 -21.56 -16.96
CA THR A 323 -4.62 -22.71 -16.13
C THR A 323 -5.50 -23.93 -16.30
#